data_2bc76eefebf3317a9b690f1fd76bf0af
#
_entry.id   2bc76eefebf3317a9b690f1fd76bf0af
#
_cell.length_a   1.000
_cell.length_b   1.000
_cell.length_c   1.000
_cell.angle_alpha   90.00
_cell.angle_beta   90.00
_cell.angle_gamma   90.00
#
_symmetry.space_group_name_H-M   'P 1'
#
loop_
_entity.id
_entity.type
_entity.pdbx_description
1 polymer ?
#
loop_
_entity_poly.entity_id
_entity_poly.type
_entity_poly.pdbx_seq_one_letter_code
_entity_poly.pdbx_strand_id
1 'polypeptide(L)'
;MALRFKQKPKEDNAPRRRKQPDASNDTSQGTRELNQSYTFRRNRTITGSSSSRVASSNELNADLLSPRAHAHHLATRRRRLLLYFVVVAFICSILYVLISQLVATVSVRVVGAPALSSAQMKPYQDVVDAYYAARPVERLRFLLNTDEFLQNLQVYAPEVESVHIDQGSRLGEAALTITPRQPIARWKANGKREYVDASGVVFARNYFDTPSVEIRDNSGVETSGTQVVTSHRFLAFVGRVIGYAAKEGYTVKTVTIPALTTRQVRVTLAGVGQYYTFSVDRPPAVQVEDMARITRYLKAHGISARYVDVRVEGKAFYK
;
A
#
# COMPACT_ATOMS: atom_id res chain seq x y z
N MET A 1 26.32 18.30 -12.19
CA MET A 1 26.85 19.25 -11.22
C MET A 1 27.58 18.47 -10.14
N ALA A 2 28.90 18.36 -10.26
CA ALA A 2 29.74 17.49 -9.45
C ALA A 2 30.33 18.27 -8.29
N LEU A 3 30.01 17.89 -7.06
CA LEU A 3 30.59 18.49 -5.86
C LEU A 3 31.94 17.83 -5.55
N ARG A 4 33.00 18.60 -5.76
CA ARG A 4 34.38 18.26 -5.39
C ARG A 4 34.57 18.54 -3.89
N PHE A 5 34.76 17.52 -3.09
CA PHE A 5 35.22 17.65 -1.71
C PHE A 5 36.72 17.92 -1.67
N LYS A 6 37.09 19.07 -1.11
CA LYS A 6 38.46 19.44 -0.80
C LYS A 6 38.93 18.66 0.44
N GLN A 7 39.95 17.80 0.27
CA GLN A 7 40.65 17.18 1.38
C GLN A 7 41.50 18.21 2.11
N LYS A 8 41.35 18.29 3.45
CA LYS A 8 42.27 19.03 4.33
C LYS A 8 43.58 18.25 4.48
N PRO A 9 44.72 18.92 4.55
CA PRO A 9 46.00 18.25 4.77
C PRO A 9 46.08 17.69 6.19
N LYS A 10 46.61 16.47 6.27
CA LYS A 10 46.91 15.76 7.51
C LYS A 10 48.07 16.45 8.21
N GLU A 11 47.85 17.02 9.38
CA GLU A 11 48.92 17.45 10.29
C GLU A 11 49.58 16.20 10.88
N ASP A 12 50.86 16.02 10.60
CA ASP A 12 51.76 15.06 11.23
C ASP A 12 52.01 15.46 12.69
N ASN A 13 51.25 14.88 13.61
CA ASN A 13 51.58 14.96 15.03
C ASN A 13 52.61 13.89 15.39
N ALA A 14 53.85 14.15 15.14
CA ALA A 14 54.97 13.40 15.72
C ALA A 14 54.95 13.56 17.25
N PRO A 15 55.08 12.45 18.01
CA PRO A 15 55.07 12.54 19.46
C PRO A 15 56.27 13.31 19.96
N ARG A 16 56.02 14.49 20.59
CA ARG A 16 57.02 15.29 21.25
C ARG A 16 57.73 14.46 22.35
N ARG A 17 58.96 14.06 22.09
CA ARG A 17 59.87 13.48 23.05
C ARG A 17 60.03 14.43 24.22
N ARG A 18 59.52 14.06 25.41
CA ARG A 18 59.74 14.80 26.67
C ARG A 18 61.24 14.88 26.90
N LYS A 19 61.81 16.07 26.86
CA LYS A 19 63.15 16.32 27.34
C LYS A 19 63.24 15.90 28.83
N GLN A 20 64.12 14.97 29.12
CA GLN A 20 64.52 14.75 30.51
C GLN A 20 65.26 16.01 31.01
N PRO A 21 64.92 16.49 32.18
CA PRO A 21 65.71 17.55 32.76
C PRO A 21 67.08 17.00 33.16
N ASP A 22 68.12 17.67 32.79
CA ASP A 22 69.51 17.35 33.20
C ASP A 22 69.54 17.18 34.69
N ALA A 23 70.13 16.06 35.11
CA ALA A 23 70.38 15.78 36.50
C ALA A 23 71.45 16.74 37.06
N SER A 24 71.00 17.81 37.64
CA SER A 24 71.90 18.55 38.52
C SER A 24 72.21 17.69 39.75
N ASN A 25 73.46 17.44 39.95
CA ASN A 25 74.05 16.77 41.06
C ASN A 25 73.76 17.57 42.35
N ASP A 26 72.59 17.26 42.96
CA ASP A 26 72.42 17.61 44.38
C ASP A 26 71.53 16.53 44.99
N THR A 27 72.19 15.42 45.23
CA THR A 27 71.56 14.30 45.95
C THR A 27 71.66 14.59 47.44
N SER A 28 70.64 15.18 47.95
CA SER A 28 70.49 15.33 49.41
C SER A 28 70.59 13.94 50.06
N GLN A 29 71.31 13.88 51.14
CA GLN A 29 71.57 12.66 51.93
C GLN A 29 70.30 11.85 52.30
N GLY A 30 69.13 12.48 52.29
CA GLY A 30 67.85 11.83 52.59
C GLY A 30 67.42 10.73 51.65
N THR A 31 67.82 10.77 50.34
CA THR A 31 67.46 9.73 49.37
C THR A 31 68.30 8.47 49.50
N ARG A 32 69.53 8.60 50.02
CA ARG A 32 70.38 7.43 50.28
C ARG A 32 69.89 6.66 51.51
N GLU A 33 69.38 7.33 52.51
CA GLU A 33 68.81 6.67 53.75
C GLU A 33 67.51 5.93 53.41
N LEU A 34 66.67 6.48 52.57
CA LEU A 34 65.43 5.80 52.08
C LEU A 34 65.73 4.56 51.26
N ASN A 35 66.73 4.59 50.38
CA ASN A 35 67.13 3.43 49.60
C ASN A 35 67.82 2.35 50.46
N GLN A 36 68.56 2.74 51.48
CA GLN A 36 69.14 1.77 52.43
C GLN A 36 68.07 1.14 53.32
N SER A 37 67.06 1.86 53.72
CA SER A 37 65.96 1.29 54.48
C SER A 37 65.10 0.29 53.69
N TYR A 38 64.97 0.51 52.41
CA TYR A 38 64.25 -0.46 51.54
C TYR A 38 65.02 -1.73 51.26
N THR A 39 66.35 -1.66 51.10
CA THR A 39 67.21 -2.84 50.95
C THR A 39 67.31 -3.64 52.24
N PHE A 40 67.30 -3.00 53.33
CA PHE A 40 67.36 -3.68 54.68
C PHE A 40 66.04 -4.40 54.99
N ARG A 41 64.89 -3.86 54.60
CA ARG A 41 63.59 -4.53 54.76
C ARG A 41 63.46 -5.76 53.91
N ARG A 42 64.01 -5.75 52.69
CA ARG A 42 63.95 -6.88 51.77
C ARG A 42 64.72 -8.08 52.23
N ASN A 43 65.86 -7.88 52.92
CA ASN A 43 66.70 -9.01 53.44
C ASN A 43 66.17 -9.58 54.72
N ARG A 44 65.35 -8.81 55.46
CA ARG A 44 64.79 -9.31 56.73
C ARG A 44 63.56 -10.20 56.59
N THR A 45 62.94 -10.19 55.44
CA THR A 45 61.77 -11.02 55.21
C THR A 45 62.11 -12.44 54.73
N ILE A 46 63.39 -12.72 54.40
CA ILE A 46 63.82 -14.05 53.89
C ILE A 46 64.28 -14.99 55.06
N THR A 47 64.55 -14.48 56.29
CA THR A 47 65.13 -15.31 57.35
C THR A 47 64.27 -15.43 58.64
N GLY A 48 63.03 -14.97 58.55
CA GLY A 48 62.13 -15.08 59.72
C GLY A 48 61.08 -16.15 59.50
N SER A 49 61.34 -17.34 59.96
CA SER A 49 60.32 -18.36 60.11
C SER A 49 59.23 -17.88 61.07
N SER A 50 58.11 -17.51 60.56
CA SER A 50 56.89 -17.60 61.29
C SER A 50 55.78 -17.89 60.29
N SER A 51 55.11 -18.95 60.56
CA SER A 51 53.90 -19.43 59.85
C SER A 51 52.77 -18.39 59.91
N SER A 52 52.95 -17.29 59.23
CA SER A 52 51.80 -16.50 58.82
C SER A 52 51.19 -17.20 57.61
N ARG A 53 49.97 -17.65 57.81
CA ARG A 53 49.14 -18.21 56.70
C ARG A 53 49.30 -17.29 55.49
N VAL A 54 49.87 -17.83 54.44
CA VAL A 54 49.86 -17.19 53.14
C VAL A 54 48.36 -17.12 52.75
N ALA A 55 47.77 -15.96 52.91
CA ALA A 55 46.43 -15.72 52.44
C ALA A 55 46.38 -16.14 50.95
N SER A 56 45.40 -16.91 50.58
CA SER A 56 45.29 -17.40 49.22
C SER A 56 45.37 -16.21 48.25
N SER A 57 46.02 -16.42 47.13
CA SER A 57 46.23 -15.37 46.13
C SER A 57 44.92 -14.68 45.70
N ASN A 58 43.78 -15.31 45.95
CA ASN A 58 42.46 -14.73 45.73
C ASN A 58 42.02 -13.71 46.77
N GLU A 59 42.46 -13.89 48.07
CA GLU A 59 42.16 -12.91 49.12
C GLU A 59 43.04 -11.66 49.05
N LEU A 60 44.33 -11.88 48.66
CA LEU A 60 45.27 -10.77 48.41
C LEU A 60 44.90 -9.90 47.21
N ASN A 61 44.24 -10.49 46.23
CA ASN A 61 43.79 -9.73 45.05
C ASN A 61 42.55 -8.86 45.26
N ALA A 62 41.78 -9.13 46.32
CA ALA A 62 40.61 -8.34 46.63
C ALA A 62 40.93 -6.98 47.23
N ASP A 63 42.01 -6.94 48.08
CA ASP A 63 42.30 -5.72 48.85
C ASP A 63 43.39 -4.82 48.25
N LEU A 64 44.11 -5.29 47.20
CA LEU A 64 45.24 -4.57 46.61
C LEU A 64 44.94 -3.84 45.31
N LEU A 65 43.69 -3.77 44.90
CA LEU A 65 43.32 -2.95 43.76
C LEU A 65 43.44 -1.46 44.14
N SER A 66 44.44 -0.80 43.52
CA SER A 66 44.61 0.64 43.74
C SER A 66 43.28 1.36 43.43
N PRO A 67 43.00 2.50 44.11
CA PRO A 67 41.77 3.28 43.83
C PRO A 67 41.56 3.60 42.36
N ARG A 68 42.62 3.70 41.57
CA ARG A 68 42.58 3.87 40.11
C ARG A 68 42.12 2.60 39.39
N ALA A 69 42.54 1.40 39.82
CA ALA A 69 42.10 0.14 39.23
C ALA A 69 40.62 -0.11 39.55
N HIS A 70 40.14 0.21 40.74
CA HIS A 70 38.73 0.16 41.09
C HIS A 70 37.88 1.11 40.24
N ALA A 71 38.35 2.35 40.06
CA ALA A 71 37.64 3.31 39.17
C ALA A 71 37.59 2.84 37.72
N HIS A 72 38.65 2.20 37.24
CA HIS A 72 38.70 1.65 35.88
C HIS A 72 37.76 0.44 35.71
N HIS A 73 37.72 -0.46 36.69
CA HIS A 73 36.79 -1.58 36.70
C HIS A 73 35.32 -1.13 36.75
N LEU A 74 35.03 -0.13 37.56
CA LEU A 74 33.69 0.46 37.63
C LEU A 74 33.31 1.17 36.32
N ALA A 75 34.23 1.88 35.67
CA ALA A 75 34.00 2.53 34.39
C ALA A 75 33.77 1.51 33.27
N THR A 76 34.55 0.43 33.19
CA THR A 76 34.37 -0.65 32.23
C THR A 76 33.07 -1.42 32.44
N ARG A 77 32.72 -1.68 33.72
CA ARG A 77 31.44 -2.33 34.10
C ARG A 77 30.24 -1.45 33.72
N ARG A 78 30.31 -0.15 33.97
CA ARG A 78 29.27 0.82 33.57
C ARG A 78 29.13 0.89 32.05
N ARG A 79 30.25 0.91 31.28
CA ARG A 79 30.22 0.88 29.82
C ARG A 79 29.59 -0.39 29.26
N ARG A 80 29.91 -1.57 29.84
CA ARG A 80 29.27 -2.84 29.46
C ARG A 80 27.78 -2.84 29.79
N LEU A 81 27.39 -2.38 30.97
CA LEU A 81 25.99 -2.28 31.33
C LEU A 81 25.23 -1.31 30.43
N LEU A 82 25.83 -0.17 30.06
CA LEU A 82 25.26 0.79 29.15
C LEU A 82 25.10 0.18 27.74
N LEU A 83 26.09 -0.58 27.27
CA LEU A 83 26.02 -1.29 26.00
C LEU A 83 24.91 -2.36 25.99
N TYR A 84 24.77 -3.15 27.06
CA TYR A 84 23.66 -4.09 27.23
C TYR A 84 22.32 -3.37 27.23
N PHE A 85 22.21 -2.25 27.93
CA PHE A 85 20.99 -1.44 27.95
C PHE A 85 20.64 -0.92 26.54
N VAL A 86 21.61 -0.41 25.78
CA VAL A 86 21.42 0.05 24.41
C VAL A 86 20.98 -1.11 23.50
N VAL A 87 21.60 -2.28 23.62
CA VAL A 87 21.20 -3.47 22.84
C VAL A 87 19.78 -3.91 23.18
N VAL A 88 19.43 -3.97 24.46
CA VAL A 88 18.07 -4.31 24.89
C VAL A 88 17.06 -3.27 24.40
N ALA A 89 17.37 -1.98 24.55
CA ALA A 89 16.51 -0.91 24.04
C ALA A 89 16.31 -0.99 22.52
N PHE A 90 17.36 -1.34 21.78
CA PHE A 90 17.30 -1.54 20.33
C PHE A 90 16.41 -2.74 19.98
N ILE A 91 16.58 -3.87 20.67
CA ILE A 91 15.73 -5.06 20.48
C ILE A 91 14.26 -4.74 20.79
N CYS A 92 14.01 -4.06 21.92
CA CYS A 92 12.65 -3.62 22.28
C CYS A 92 12.05 -2.67 21.24
N SER A 93 12.85 -1.78 20.66
CA SER A 93 12.42 -0.88 19.59
C SER A 93 12.05 -1.65 18.33
N ILE A 94 12.85 -2.64 17.93
CA ILE A 94 12.54 -3.52 16.78
C ILE A 94 11.26 -4.30 17.06
N LEU A 95 11.13 -4.92 18.24
CA LEU A 95 9.93 -5.64 18.63
C LEU A 95 8.69 -4.75 18.62
N TYR A 96 8.81 -3.54 19.14
CA TYR A 96 7.72 -2.55 19.10
C TYR A 96 7.30 -2.22 17.67
N VAL A 97 8.26 -1.96 16.77
CA VAL A 97 7.99 -1.71 15.36
C VAL A 97 7.31 -2.91 14.71
N LEU A 98 7.80 -4.14 14.94
CA LEU A 98 7.18 -5.35 14.40
C LEU A 98 5.74 -5.55 14.90
N ILE A 99 5.52 -5.36 16.21
CA ILE A 99 4.17 -5.48 16.79
C ILE A 99 3.24 -4.38 16.26
N SER A 100 3.75 -3.16 16.06
CA SER A 100 2.96 -2.05 15.48
C SER A 100 2.56 -2.29 14.02
N GLN A 101 3.30 -3.12 13.30
CA GLN A 101 3.00 -3.51 11.92
C GLN A 101 2.10 -4.74 11.81
N LEU A 102 1.94 -5.50 12.91
CA LEU A 102 1.11 -6.71 12.90
C LEU A 102 -0.37 -6.35 12.89
N VAL A 103 -1.10 -6.83 11.90
CA VAL A 103 -2.56 -6.71 11.79
C VAL A 103 -3.21 -7.92 12.47
N ALA A 104 -3.71 -7.72 13.67
CA ALA A 104 -4.46 -8.75 14.41
C ALA A 104 -5.95 -8.74 14.02
N THR A 105 -6.52 -7.55 13.88
CA THR A 105 -7.92 -7.34 13.51
C THR A 105 -8.05 -6.35 12.38
N VAL A 106 -8.99 -6.60 11.46
CA VAL A 106 -9.28 -5.72 10.34
C VAL A 106 -10.70 -5.19 10.48
N SER A 107 -10.85 -3.87 10.52
CA SER A 107 -12.16 -3.22 10.43
C SER A 107 -12.40 -2.78 8.99
N VAL A 108 -13.47 -3.26 8.37
CA VAL A 108 -13.83 -2.92 6.99
C VAL A 108 -14.71 -1.66 7.01
N ARG A 109 -14.35 -0.69 6.16
CA ARG A 109 -15.16 0.53 5.92
C ARG A 109 -15.35 0.73 4.42
N VAL A 110 -16.50 1.22 4.04
CA VAL A 110 -16.79 1.59 2.64
C VAL A 110 -16.91 3.11 2.56
N VAL A 111 -16.18 3.70 1.61
CA VAL A 111 -16.13 5.15 1.39
C VAL A 111 -16.76 5.48 0.06
N GLY A 112 -17.46 6.64 -0.01
CA GLY A 112 -18.10 7.11 -1.24
C GLY A 112 -19.48 6.49 -1.53
N ALA A 113 -19.99 5.65 -0.62
CA ALA A 113 -21.32 5.09 -0.69
C ALA A 113 -22.10 5.41 0.60
N PRO A 114 -23.44 5.31 0.60
CA PRO A 114 -24.22 5.40 1.82
C PRO A 114 -23.73 4.42 2.88
N ALA A 115 -23.89 4.77 4.17
CA ALA A 115 -23.43 3.92 5.27
C ALA A 115 -24.01 2.51 5.17
N LEU A 116 -23.15 1.52 5.03
CA LEU A 116 -23.56 0.12 4.97
C LEU A 116 -23.86 -0.43 6.36
N SER A 117 -24.87 -1.29 6.43
CA SER A 117 -25.16 -2.04 7.65
C SER A 117 -24.08 -3.10 7.91
N SER A 118 -23.95 -3.54 9.18
CA SER A 118 -23.01 -4.59 9.56
C SER A 118 -23.24 -5.89 8.78
N ALA A 119 -24.49 -6.21 8.44
CA ALA A 119 -24.84 -7.38 7.64
C ALA A 119 -24.31 -7.28 6.20
N GLN A 120 -24.28 -6.09 5.63
CA GLN A 120 -23.73 -5.84 4.28
C GLN A 120 -22.20 -5.84 4.26
N MET A 121 -21.55 -5.55 5.38
CA MET A 121 -20.09 -5.58 5.50
C MET A 121 -19.53 -6.98 5.76
N LYS A 122 -20.32 -7.86 6.38
CA LYS A 122 -19.88 -9.20 6.75
C LYS A 122 -19.24 -10.01 5.60
N PRO A 123 -19.81 -10.06 4.38
CA PRO A 123 -19.19 -10.80 3.28
C PRO A 123 -17.78 -10.33 2.92
N TYR A 124 -17.51 -9.03 3.02
CA TYR A 124 -16.17 -8.48 2.80
C TYR A 124 -15.22 -8.89 3.91
N GLN A 125 -15.69 -8.85 5.15
CA GLN A 125 -14.89 -9.25 6.30
C GLN A 125 -14.53 -10.74 6.24
N ASP A 126 -15.47 -11.60 5.88
CA ASP A 126 -15.23 -13.04 5.71
C ASP A 126 -14.15 -13.33 4.65
N VAL A 127 -14.14 -12.60 3.53
CA VAL A 127 -13.12 -12.73 2.49
C VAL A 127 -11.74 -12.24 2.98
N VAL A 128 -11.71 -11.12 3.71
CA VAL A 128 -10.49 -10.56 4.28
C VAL A 128 -9.88 -11.51 5.31
N ASP A 129 -10.71 -12.07 6.18
CA ASP A 129 -10.28 -13.02 7.21
C ASP A 129 -9.75 -14.31 6.57
N ALA A 130 -10.41 -14.81 5.52
CA ALA A 130 -9.96 -15.97 4.75
C ALA A 130 -8.62 -15.72 4.05
N TYR A 131 -8.41 -14.52 3.49
CA TYR A 131 -7.15 -14.14 2.86
C TYR A 131 -5.99 -14.17 3.87
N TYR A 132 -6.16 -13.52 5.02
CA TYR A 132 -5.14 -13.50 6.07
C TYR A 132 -4.94 -14.85 6.77
N ALA A 133 -5.95 -15.72 6.77
CA ALA A 133 -5.79 -17.10 7.25
C ALA A 133 -4.91 -17.92 6.30
N ALA A 134 -5.05 -17.72 4.99
CA ALA A 134 -4.22 -18.37 3.98
C ALA A 134 -2.79 -17.81 3.90
N ARG A 135 -2.60 -16.53 4.25
CA ARG A 135 -1.32 -15.81 4.16
C ARG A 135 -0.96 -15.10 5.48
N PRO A 136 -0.61 -15.84 6.54
CA PRO A 136 -0.37 -15.26 7.86
C PRO A 136 0.81 -14.28 7.92
N VAL A 137 1.78 -14.41 7.01
CA VAL A 137 2.95 -13.51 6.93
C VAL A 137 2.55 -12.12 6.45
N GLU A 138 1.54 -12.00 5.60
CA GLU A 138 1.01 -10.74 5.10
C GLU A 138 0.19 -9.95 6.13
N ARG A 139 -0.02 -10.51 7.33
CA ARG A 139 -0.47 -9.75 8.49
C ARG A 139 0.52 -8.67 8.94
N LEU A 140 1.77 -8.77 8.51
CA LEU A 140 2.74 -7.67 8.63
C LEU A 140 2.51 -6.69 7.46
N ARG A 141 2.02 -5.50 7.77
CA ARG A 141 1.59 -4.49 6.78
C ARG A 141 2.62 -4.20 5.70
N PHE A 142 3.91 -4.20 6.03
CA PHE A 142 4.99 -3.94 5.07
C PHE A 142 5.25 -5.12 4.11
N LEU A 143 4.70 -6.31 4.40
CA LEU A 143 4.78 -7.50 3.53
C LEU A 143 3.51 -7.72 2.71
N LEU A 144 2.45 -6.96 3.00
CA LEU A 144 1.19 -7.11 2.29
C LEU A 144 1.32 -6.64 0.85
N ASN A 145 1.02 -7.53 -0.09
CA ASN A 145 0.87 -7.20 -1.50
C ASN A 145 -0.57 -6.70 -1.75
N THR A 146 -0.73 -5.38 -1.76
CA THR A 146 -2.05 -4.73 -1.95
C THR A 146 -2.70 -5.08 -3.28
N ASP A 147 -1.93 -5.28 -4.35
CA ASP A 147 -2.47 -5.60 -5.66
C ASP A 147 -3.01 -7.04 -5.70
N GLU A 148 -2.28 -8.00 -5.12
CA GLU A 148 -2.74 -9.38 -5.00
C GLU A 148 -3.93 -9.51 -4.07
N PHE A 149 -3.91 -8.76 -2.96
CA PHE A 149 -5.04 -8.66 -2.05
C PHE A 149 -6.29 -8.13 -2.76
N LEU A 150 -6.16 -7.03 -3.52
CA LEU A 150 -7.26 -6.45 -4.29
C LEU A 150 -7.80 -7.44 -5.34
N GLN A 151 -6.92 -8.10 -6.10
CA GLN A 151 -7.33 -9.11 -7.07
C GLN A 151 -8.10 -10.26 -6.42
N ASN A 152 -7.63 -10.75 -5.27
CA ASN A 152 -8.33 -11.79 -4.52
C ASN A 152 -9.71 -11.32 -4.05
N LEU A 153 -9.78 -10.09 -3.52
CA LEU A 153 -11.05 -9.51 -3.10
C LEU A 153 -12.03 -9.34 -4.26
N GLN A 154 -11.56 -8.91 -5.42
CA GLN A 154 -12.37 -8.71 -6.63
C GLN A 154 -12.94 -10.01 -7.23
N VAL A 155 -12.32 -11.16 -6.96
CA VAL A 155 -12.87 -12.47 -7.36
C VAL A 155 -14.23 -12.71 -6.66
N TYR A 156 -14.35 -12.31 -5.40
CA TYR A 156 -15.57 -12.52 -4.62
C TYR A 156 -16.47 -11.28 -4.56
N ALA A 157 -15.89 -10.12 -4.76
CA ALA A 157 -16.56 -8.82 -4.68
C ALA A 157 -16.13 -7.92 -5.86
N PRO A 158 -16.59 -8.21 -7.09
CA PRO A 158 -16.21 -7.45 -8.29
C PRO A 158 -16.63 -5.98 -8.24
N GLU A 159 -17.58 -5.62 -7.37
CA GLU A 159 -18.00 -4.26 -7.11
C GLU A 159 -16.92 -3.39 -6.41
N VAL A 160 -15.81 -3.97 -5.96
CA VAL A 160 -14.70 -3.25 -5.35
C VAL A 160 -13.78 -2.69 -6.44
N GLU A 161 -13.59 -1.37 -6.46
CA GLU A 161 -12.68 -0.70 -7.37
C GLU A 161 -11.26 -0.66 -6.82
N SER A 162 -11.14 -0.22 -5.57
CA SER A 162 -9.84 -0.10 -4.89
C SER A 162 -9.97 -0.37 -3.40
N VAL A 163 -8.84 -0.71 -2.81
CA VAL A 163 -8.70 -0.88 -1.36
C VAL A 163 -7.55 -0.03 -0.85
N HIS A 164 -7.73 0.51 0.33
CA HIS A 164 -6.70 1.22 1.07
C HIS A 164 -6.63 0.70 2.49
N ILE A 165 -5.43 0.43 2.99
CA ILE A 165 -5.22 -0.12 4.32
C ILE A 165 -4.50 0.88 5.19
N ASP A 166 -5.24 1.44 6.13
CA ASP A 166 -4.75 2.38 7.12
C ASP A 166 -4.43 1.71 8.44
N GLN A 167 -3.69 2.43 9.27
CA GLN A 167 -3.52 2.03 10.66
C GLN A 167 -4.85 2.29 11.40
N GLY A 168 -5.35 1.27 12.09
CA GLY A 168 -6.52 1.40 12.95
C GLY A 168 -6.24 2.27 14.18
N SER A 169 -7.28 2.48 14.98
CA SER A 169 -7.21 3.32 16.18
C SER A 169 -6.36 2.71 17.30
N ARG A 170 -6.11 1.41 17.25
CA ARG A 170 -5.37 0.64 18.25
C ARG A 170 -4.18 -0.08 17.62
N LEU A 171 -3.18 -0.40 18.44
CA LEU A 171 -2.07 -1.27 18.05
C LEU A 171 -2.63 -2.65 17.62
N GLY A 172 -2.21 -3.10 16.44
CA GLY A 172 -2.69 -4.36 15.88
C GLY A 172 -4.03 -4.28 15.16
N GLU A 173 -4.63 -3.11 15.06
CA GLU A 173 -5.85 -2.88 14.28
C GLU A 173 -5.50 -2.24 12.94
N ALA A 174 -6.06 -2.78 11.85
CA ALA A 174 -6.03 -2.14 10.54
C ALA A 174 -7.43 -1.75 10.10
N ALA A 175 -7.55 -0.59 9.49
CA ALA A 175 -8.76 -0.13 8.85
C ALA A 175 -8.64 -0.37 7.35
N LEU A 176 -9.44 -1.31 6.81
CA LEU A 176 -9.56 -1.55 5.39
C LEU A 176 -10.65 -0.64 4.83
N THR A 177 -10.24 0.33 4.03
CA THR A 177 -11.15 1.23 3.32
C THR A 177 -11.39 0.69 1.92
N ILE A 178 -12.63 0.34 1.61
CA ILE A 178 -13.07 -0.15 0.31
C ILE A 178 -13.73 0.99 -0.44
N THR A 179 -13.32 1.22 -1.68
CA THR A 179 -13.99 2.12 -2.60
C THR A 179 -14.79 1.29 -3.60
N PRO A 180 -16.12 1.40 -3.61
CA PRO A 180 -16.95 0.66 -4.55
C PRO A 180 -16.93 1.31 -5.94
N ARG A 181 -17.09 0.50 -6.99
CA ARG A 181 -17.20 0.93 -8.37
C ARG A 181 -18.48 1.73 -8.59
N GLN A 182 -18.35 2.85 -9.27
CA GLN A 182 -19.50 3.67 -9.65
C GLN A 182 -20.14 3.11 -10.95
N PRO A 183 -21.40 2.69 -10.92
CA PRO A 183 -22.07 2.19 -12.10
C PRO A 183 -22.40 3.32 -13.08
N ILE A 184 -22.12 3.12 -14.37
CA ILE A 184 -22.49 4.04 -15.45
C ILE A 184 -23.75 3.57 -16.20
N ALA A 185 -24.02 2.26 -16.18
CA ALA A 185 -25.22 1.70 -16.80
C ALA A 185 -25.62 0.39 -16.08
N ARG A 186 -26.89 0.04 -16.26
CA ARG A 186 -27.39 -1.31 -15.93
C ARG A 186 -26.97 -2.25 -17.06
N TRP A 187 -26.46 -3.41 -16.71
CA TRP A 187 -26.04 -4.45 -17.65
C TRP A 187 -26.97 -5.65 -17.59
N LYS A 188 -27.49 -6.06 -18.74
CA LYS A 188 -28.33 -7.25 -18.84
C LYS A 188 -27.79 -8.22 -19.86
N ALA A 189 -27.30 -9.37 -19.40
CA ALA A 189 -26.80 -10.45 -20.22
C ALA A 189 -27.30 -11.79 -19.70
N ASN A 190 -27.63 -12.72 -20.57
CA ASN A 190 -28.03 -14.09 -20.19
C ASN A 190 -29.11 -14.17 -19.08
N GLY A 191 -30.05 -13.22 -19.09
CA GLY A 191 -31.11 -13.15 -18.06
C GLY A 191 -30.68 -12.52 -16.72
N LYS A 192 -29.40 -12.33 -16.47
CA LYS A 192 -28.87 -11.66 -15.27
C LYS A 192 -28.97 -10.15 -15.41
N ARG A 193 -29.21 -9.47 -14.30
CA ARG A 193 -29.23 -8.02 -14.18
C ARG A 193 -28.10 -7.58 -13.28
N GLU A 194 -27.19 -6.86 -13.80
CA GLU A 194 -25.96 -6.40 -13.17
C GLU A 194 -25.73 -4.93 -13.53
N TYR A 195 -24.61 -4.40 -13.09
CA TYR A 195 -24.16 -3.04 -13.38
C TYR A 195 -22.80 -3.08 -14.05
N VAL A 196 -22.45 -2.05 -14.79
CA VAL A 196 -21.15 -1.90 -15.43
C VAL A 196 -20.57 -0.54 -15.09
N ASP A 197 -19.25 -0.51 -14.76
CA ASP A 197 -18.50 0.72 -14.56
C ASP A 197 -17.88 1.26 -15.86
N ALA A 198 -17.16 2.39 -15.74
CA ALA A 198 -16.48 3.01 -16.88
C ALA A 198 -15.31 2.16 -17.42
N SER A 199 -14.76 1.25 -16.64
CA SER A 199 -13.67 0.35 -17.03
C SER A 199 -14.17 -0.91 -17.77
N GLY A 200 -15.48 -1.17 -17.73
CA GLY A 200 -16.11 -2.33 -18.36
C GLY A 200 -16.25 -3.53 -17.45
N VAL A 201 -16.00 -3.37 -16.17
CA VAL A 201 -16.20 -4.43 -15.18
C VAL A 201 -17.68 -4.50 -14.84
N VAL A 202 -18.22 -5.72 -14.83
CA VAL A 202 -19.61 -5.99 -14.46
C VAL A 202 -19.68 -6.51 -13.03
N PHE A 203 -20.65 -6.02 -12.27
CA PHE A 203 -20.87 -6.38 -10.87
C PHE A 203 -22.35 -6.37 -10.50
N ALA A 204 -22.72 -7.16 -9.48
CA ALA A 204 -24.12 -7.36 -9.09
C ALA A 204 -24.61 -6.33 -8.05
N ARG A 205 -23.72 -5.89 -7.15
CA ARG A 205 -24.09 -5.01 -6.04
C ARG A 205 -23.83 -3.57 -6.38
N ASN A 206 -24.86 -2.73 -6.26
CA ASN A 206 -24.77 -1.28 -6.46
C ASN A 206 -25.04 -0.56 -5.16
N TYR A 207 -24.17 0.36 -4.79
CA TYR A 207 -24.29 1.23 -3.60
C TYR A 207 -24.67 2.66 -3.93
N PHE A 208 -24.83 2.97 -5.22
CA PHE A 208 -25.19 4.29 -5.73
C PHE A 208 -26.58 4.29 -6.33
N ASP A 209 -27.00 5.44 -6.81
CA ASP A 209 -28.25 5.56 -7.56
C ASP A 209 -28.24 4.66 -8.80
N THR A 210 -29.40 4.12 -9.12
CA THR A 210 -29.55 3.23 -10.26
C THR A 210 -29.42 4.02 -11.57
N PRO A 211 -28.47 3.68 -12.46
CA PRO A 211 -28.33 4.33 -13.74
C PRO A 211 -29.60 4.23 -14.60
N SER A 212 -29.94 5.29 -15.30
CA SER A 212 -31.13 5.36 -16.18
C SER A 212 -30.98 4.52 -17.44
N VAL A 213 -29.76 4.36 -17.95
CA VAL A 213 -29.46 3.64 -19.17
C VAL A 213 -29.29 2.15 -18.90
N GLU A 214 -29.92 1.32 -19.77
CA GLU A 214 -29.76 -0.14 -19.75
C GLU A 214 -28.98 -0.60 -20.99
N ILE A 215 -27.91 -1.35 -20.79
CA ILE A 215 -27.20 -2.04 -21.86
C ILE A 215 -27.63 -3.50 -21.87
N ARG A 216 -28.14 -3.96 -22.99
CA ARG A 216 -28.54 -5.36 -23.20
C ARG A 216 -27.51 -6.05 -24.08
N ASP A 217 -26.81 -7.00 -23.51
CA ASP A 217 -25.84 -7.80 -24.25
C ASP A 217 -26.50 -9.10 -24.74
N ASN A 218 -26.74 -9.16 -26.03
CA ASN A 218 -27.23 -10.34 -26.72
C ASN A 218 -26.14 -10.92 -27.63
N SER A 219 -24.88 -10.56 -27.47
CA SER A 219 -23.77 -11.02 -28.31
C SER A 219 -23.54 -12.52 -28.22
N GLY A 220 -23.97 -13.17 -27.14
CA GLY A 220 -23.74 -14.57 -26.88
C GLY A 220 -22.36 -14.88 -26.27
N VAL A 221 -21.60 -13.84 -25.93
CA VAL A 221 -20.32 -14.01 -25.24
C VAL A 221 -20.60 -14.31 -23.77
N GLU A 222 -20.15 -15.47 -23.31
CA GLU A 222 -20.24 -15.83 -21.90
C GLU A 222 -19.24 -15.01 -21.10
N THR A 223 -19.75 -14.38 -20.05
CA THR A 223 -18.94 -13.60 -19.10
C THR A 223 -18.81 -14.38 -17.83
N SER A 224 -17.61 -14.82 -17.49
CA SER A 224 -17.30 -15.52 -16.25
C SER A 224 -16.41 -14.65 -15.36
N GLY A 225 -16.90 -14.36 -14.14
CA GLY A 225 -16.14 -13.73 -13.08
C GLY A 225 -15.89 -12.23 -13.24
N THR A 226 -14.77 -11.78 -12.70
CA THR A 226 -14.29 -10.39 -12.66
C THR A 226 -13.71 -9.88 -13.99
N GLN A 227 -13.95 -10.59 -15.10
CA GLN A 227 -13.40 -10.18 -16.39
C GLN A 227 -14.11 -8.93 -16.92
N VAL A 228 -13.33 -8.09 -17.58
CA VAL A 228 -13.84 -6.98 -18.37
C VAL A 228 -14.72 -7.54 -19.49
N VAL A 229 -16.02 -7.38 -19.34
CA VAL A 229 -17.04 -7.93 -20.26
C VAL A 229 -17.08 -7.14 -21.55
N THR A 230 -16.73 -5.87 -21.48
CA THR A 230 -16.75 -4.98 -22.63
C THR A 230 -15.58 -4.03 -22.63
N SER A 231 -15.13 -3.64 -23.82
CA SER A 231 -13.99 -2.75 -23.91
C SER A 231 -14.33 -1.33 -23.45
N HIS A 232 -13.39 -0.65 -22.81
CA HIS A 232 -13.48 0.77 -22.50
C HIS A 232 -13.85 1.63 -23.74
N ARG A 233 -13.36 1.24 -24.92
CA ARG A 233 -13.70 1.89 -26.21
C ARG A 233 -15.19 1.81 -26.51
N PHE A 234 -15.81 0.66 -26.26
CA PHE A 234 -17.24 0.47 -26.47
C PHE A 234 -18.06 1.32 -25.48
N LEU A 235 -17.72 1.29 -24.20
CA LEU A 235 -18.43 2.10 -23.20
C LEU A 235 -18.26 3.60 -23.45
N ALA A 236 -17.06 4.02 -23.84
CA ALA A 236 -16.80 5.41 -24.23
C ALA A 236 -17.62 5.81 -25.50
N PHE A 237 -17.81 4.88 -26.45
CA PHE A 237 -18.68 5.09 -27.58
C PHE A 237 -20.14 5.27 -27.14
N VAL A 238 -20.66 4.37 -26.32
CA VAL A 238 -22.03 4.44 -25.77
C VAL A 238 -22.23 5.73 -24.99
N GLY A 239 -21.30 6.09 -24.11
CA GLY A 239 -21.35 7.34 -23.35
C GLY A 239 -21.41 8.59 -24.23
N ARG A 240 -20.61 8.60 -25.32
CA ARG A 240 -20.67 9.71 -26.31
C ARG A 240 -21.99 9.73 -27.07
N VAL A 241 -22.53 8.58 -27.48
CA VAL A 241 -23.86 8.52 -28.09
C VAL A 241 -24.93 9.11 -27.18
N ILE A 242 -24.91 8.74 -25.89
CA ILE A 242 -25.83 9.28 -24.88
C ILE A 242 -25.68 10.81 -24.75
N GLY A 243 -24.43 11.28 -24.62
CA GLY A 243 -24.16 12.71 -24.47
C GLY A 243 -24.55 13.55 -25.69
N TYR A 244 -24.30 13.04 -26.91
CA TYR A 244 -24.73 13.75 -28.13
C TYR A 244 -26.24 13.67 -28.34
N ALA A 245 -26.87 12.51 -28.06
CA ALA A 245 -28.33 12.40 -28.10
C ALA A 245 -29.03 13.39 -27.17
N ALA A 246 -28.49 13.56 -25.95
CA ALA A 246 -29.00 14.53 -24.99
C ALA A 246 -28.90 15.98 -25.51
N LYS A 247 -27.81 16.34 -26.21
CA LYS A 247 -27.65 17.66 -26.86
C LYS A 247 -28.70 17.89 -27.95
N GLU A 248 -29.10 16.84 -28.67
CA GLU A 248 -30.16 16.88 -29.67
C GLU A 248 -31.59 16.80 -29.06
N GLY A 249 -31.72 16.76 -27.73
CA GLY A 249 -32.97 16.69 -27.02
C GLY A 249 -33.58 15.28 -26.90
N TYR A 250 -32.77 14.25 -27.11
CA TYR A 250 -33.21 12.85 -27.02
C TYR A 250 -32.61 12.15 -25.80
N THR A 251 -33.43 11.38 -25.09
CA THR A 251 -32.97 10.55 -23.95
C THR A 251 -32.81 9.11 -24.42
N VAL A 252 -31.61 8.55 -24.30
CA VAL A 252 -31.33 7.14 -24.57
C VAL A 252 -31.89 6.29 -23.43
N LYS A 253 -32.74 5.30 -23.76
CA LYS A 253 -33.33 4.36 -22.80
C LYS A 253 -32.55 3.05 -22.73
N THR A 254 -32.27 2.46 -23.90
CA THR A 254 -31.61 1.16 -23.98
C THR A 254 -30.59 1.14 -25.12
N VAL A 255 -29.45 0.52 -24.84
CA VAL A 255 -28.44 0.19 -25.85
C VAL A 255 -28.36 -1.32 -25.93
N THR A 256 -28.55 -1.91 -27.11
CA THR A 256 -28.53 -3.36 -27.30
C THR A 256 -27.35 -3.76 -28.20
N ILE A 257 -26.52 -4.66 -27.73
CA ILE A 257 -25.52 -5.36 -28.55
C ILE A 257 -26.25 -6.54 -29.21
N PRO A 258 -26.40 -6.56 -30.52
CA PRO A 258 -27.10 -7.65 -31.18
C PRO A 258 -26.29 -8.96 -31.15
N ALA A 259 -26.97 -10.08 -31.35
CA ALA A 259 -26.32 -11.39 -31.50
C ALA A 259 -25.30 -11.38 -32.63
N LEU A 260 -24.21 -12.13 -32.47
CA LEU A 260 -23.17 -12.39 -33.44
C LEU A 260 -22.37 -11.17 -33.91
N THR A 261 -22.48 -10.02 -33.25
CA THR A 261 -21.69 -8.84 -33.59
C THR A 261 -21.41 -7.94 -32.37
N THR A 262 -20.20 -7.41 -32.31
CA THR A 262 -19.77 -6.41 -31.33
C THR A 262 -19.44 -5.07 -32.01
N ARG A 263 -19.58 -4.97 -33.34
CA ARG A 263 -19.22 -3.76 -34.11
C ARG A 263 -20.41 -2.84 -34.33
N GLN A 264 -21.61 -3.23 -33.96
CA GLN A 264 -22.82 -2.42 -34.08
C GLN A 264 -23.64 -2.46 -32.80
N VAL A 265 -24.38 -1.40 -32.56
CA VAL A 265 -25.30 -1.28 -31.45
C VAL A 265 -26.66 -0.78 -31.92
N ARG A 266 -27.71 -1.23 -31.24
CA ARG A 266 -29.06 -0.71 -31.43
C ARG A 266 -29.41 0.19 -30.23
N VAL A 267 -29.81 1.39 -30.50
CA VAL A 267 -30.17 2.40 -29.51
C VAL A 267 -31.66 2.66 -29.56
N THR A 268 -32.33 2.62 -28.44
CA THR A 268 -33.75 3.03 -28.31
C THR A 268 -33.81 4.32 -27.51
N LEU A 269 -34.65 5.23 -27.94
CA LEU A 269 -34.87 6.52 -27.30
C LEU A 269 -36.17 6.50 -26.50
N ALA A 270 -36.24 7.32 -25.45
CA ALA A 270 -37.46 7.50 -24.69
C ALA A 270 -38.53 8.21 -25.57
N GLY A 271 -39.74 7.70 -25.56
CA GLY A 271 -40.85 8.29 -26.32
C GLY A 271 -40.78 8.08 -27.86
N VAL A 272 -39.84 7.22 -28.35
CA VAL A 272 -39.68 6.91 -29.77
C VAL A 272 -39.82 5.41 -29.95
N GLY A 273 -40.64 4.98 -30.91
CA GLY A 273 -41.00 3.57 -31.12
C GLY A 273 -39.93 2.74 -31.84
N GLN A 274 -39.17 3.35 -32.73
CA GLN A 274 -38.12 2.69 -33.49
C GLN A 274 -36.80 2.57 -32.71
N TYR A 275 -35.94 1.62 -33.10
CA TYR A 275 -34.55 1.56 -32.70
C TYR A 275 -33.64 2.07 -33.83
N TYR A 276 -32.47 2.56 -33.43
CA TYR A 276 -31.44 3.07 -34.33
C TYR A 276 -30.23 2.17 -34.29
N THR A 277 -29.68 1.80 -35.47
CA THR A 277 -28.49 0.98 -35.61
C THR A 277 -27.29 1.87 -35.87
N PHE A 278 -26.30 1.80 -34.99
CA PHE A 278 -25.02 2.54 -35.04
C PHE A 278 -23.87 1.59 -35.34
N SER A 279 -22.81 2.09 -35.96
CA SER A 279 -21.51 1.42 -36.07
C SER A 279 -20.58 1.92 -34.98
N VAL A 280 -19.98 1.00 -34.23
CA VAL A 280 -18.96 1.34 -33.18
C VAL A 280 -17.68 1.89 -33.81
N ASP A 281 -17.44 1.60 -35.09
CA ASP A 281 -16.25 2.01 -35.81
C ASP A 281 -16.33 3.43 -36.38
N ARG A 282 -17.51 4.05 -36.38
CA ARG A 282 -17.73 5.41 -36.88
C ARG A 282 -17.85 6.43 -35.72
N PRO A 283 -17.51 7.71 -35.97
CA PRO A 283 -17.68 8.76 -35.00
C PRO A 283 -19.13 8.87 -34.49
N PRO A 284 -19.39 8.84 -33.17
CA PRO A 284 -20.75 8.84 -32.65
C PRO A 284 -21.49 10.17 -32.90
N ALA A 285 -20.79 11.31 -32.96
CA ALA A 285 -21.40 12.62 -33.17
C ALA A 285 -22.17 12.69 -34.52
N VAL A 286 -21.54 12.27 -35.61
CA VAL A 286 -22.12 12.29 -36.96
C VAL A 286 -23.34 11.37 -37.01
N GLN A 287 -23.22 10.17 -36.44
CA GLN A 287 -24.31 9.20 -36.45
C GLN A 287 -25.52 9.67 -35.62
N VAL A 288 -25.27 10.37 -34.50
CA VAL A 288 -26.34 10.96 -33.69
C VAL A 288 -27.01 12.13 -34.42
N GLU A 289 -26.26 12.95 -35.13
CA GLU A 289 -26.82 14.00 -35.97
C GLU A 289 -27.73 13.40 -37.05
N ASP A 290 -27.27 12.37 -37.77
CA ASP A 290 -28.06 11.63 -38.77
C ASP A 290 -29.33 11.03 -38.13
N MET A 291 -29.22 10.45 -36.92
CA MET A 291 -30.34 9.95 -36.13
C MET A 291 -31.35 11.06 -35.81
N ALA A 292 -30.88 12.20 -35.35
CA ALA A 292 -31.74 13.32 -34.96
C ALA A 292 -32.47 13.90 -36.22
N ARG A 293 -31.75 14.01 -37.35
CA ARG A 293 -32.29 14.49 -38.62
C ARG A 293 -33.40 13.57 -39.13
N ILE A 294 -33.15 12.26 -39.16
CA ILE A 294 -34.15 11.29 -39.67
C ILE A 294 -35.32 11.19 -38.66
N THR A 295 -35.11 11.30 -37.36
CA THR A 295 -36.20 11.28 -36.39
C THR A 295 -37.15 12.44 -36.57
N ARG A 296 -36.64 13.65 -36.82
CA ARG A 296 -37.43 14.85 -37.14
C ARG A 296 -38.21 14.67 -38.46
N TYR A 297 -37.55 14.11 -39.48
CA TYR A 297 -38.20 13.84 -40.75
C TYR A 297 -39.36 12.85 -40.63
N LEU A 298 -39.16 11.70 -40.00
CA LEU A 298 -40.17 10.67 -39.78
C LEU A 298 -41.39 11.26 -39.00
N LYS A 299 -41.10 12.03 -37.97
CA LYS A 299 -42.12 12.67 -37.14
C LYS A 299 -42.93 13.69 -37.98
N ALA A 300 -42.26 14.52 -38.78
CA ALA A 300 -42.92 15.56 -39.58
C ALA A 300 -43.82 14.97 -40.67
N HIS A 301 -43.50 13.78 -41.22
CA HIS A 301 -44.25 13.10 -42.25
C HIS A 301 -45.22 12.03 -41.73
N GLY A 302 -45.32 11.86 -40.40
CA GLY A 302 -46.18 10.82 -39.80
C GLY A 302 -45.80 9.40 -40.14
N ILE A 303 -44.51 9.18 -40.47
CA ILE A 303 -43.99 7.85 -40.87
C ILE A 303 -43.62 7.08 -39.61
N SER A 304 -44.24 5.90 -39.44
CA SER A 304 -43.88 4.94 -38.41
C SER A 304 -42.85 3.94 -38.93
N ALA A 305 -41.65 3.96 -38.43
CA ALA A 305 -40.59 3.02 -38.75
C ALA A 305 -40.37 2.02 -37.62
N ARG A 306 -40.02 0.79 -37.94
CA ARG A 306 -39.59 -0.22 -36.98
C ARG A 306 -38.13 -0.02 -36.59
N TYR A 307 -37.29 0.34 -37.52
CA TYR A 307 -35.87 0.62 -37.29
C TYR A 307 -35.36 1.69 -38.23
N VAL A 308 -34.25 2.31 -37.84
CA VAL A 308 -33.50 3.24 -38.66
C VAL A 308 -32.02 2.85 -38.58
N ASP A 309 -31.39 2.72 -39.74
CA ASP A 309 -29.97 2.42 -39.86
C ASP A 309 -29.19 3.68 -40.24
N VAL A 310 -28.33 4.15 -39.36
CA VAL A 310 -27.49 5.35 -39.49
C VAL A 310 -26.01 5.02 -39.64
N ARG A 311 -25.67 3.80 -39.97
CA ARG A 311 -24.28 3.35 -40.13
C ARG A 311 -23.56 3.90 -41.34
N VAL A 312 -24.30 4.39 -42.34
CA VAL A 312 -23.76 5.03 -43.53
C VAL A 312 -23.83 6.52 -43.39
N GLU A 313 -22.73 7.22 -43.65
CA GLU A 313 -22.64 8.66 -43.48
C GLU A 313 -23.57 9.42 -44.43
N GLY A 314 -24.29 10.40 -43.87
CA GLY A 314 -25.24 11.21 -44.62
C GLY A 314 -26.46 10.46 -45.17
N LYS A 315 -26.64 9.17 -44.82
CA LYS A 315 -27.75 8.33 -45.25
C LYS A 315 -28.40 7.64 -44.05
N ALA A 316 -29.72 7.58 -44.09
CA ALA A 316 -30.48 6.80 -43.12
C ALA A 316 -31.45 5.88 -43.89
N PHE A 317 -31.42 4.59 -43.55
CA PHE A 317 -32.34 3.61 -44.11
C PHE A 317 -33.35 3.22 -43.04
N TYR A 318 -34.62 3.20 -43.40
CA TYR A 318 -35.68 2.85 -42.42
C TYR A 318 -36.68 1.86 -43.02
N LYS A 319 -37.33 1.08 -42.18
CA LYS A 319 -38.36 0.13 -42.54
C LYS A 319 -39.50 0.10 -41.55
#